data_b5ff7cd5cf639a35415aaf0fc83a1633
#
_entry.id   b5ff7cd5cf639a35415aaf0fc83a1633
#
_cell.length_a   1.000
_cell.length_b   1.000
_cell.length_c   1.000
_cell.angle_alpha   90.00
_cell.angle_beta   90.00
_cell.angle_gamma   90.00
#
_symmetry.space_group_name_H-M   'P 1'
#
loop_
_entity.id
_entity.type
_entity.pdbx_description
1 polymer ?
#
loop_
_entity_poly.entity_id
_entity_poly.type
_entity_poly.pdbx_seq_one_letter_code
_entity_poly.pdbx_strand_id
1 'polypeptide(L)'
;MKLPKLLLLASMMSPILATSSYAAPYPSGVTLDETQEITLNNGAEVTSIDPAKQAAEPAFNLGRDLFEGLVIQDKQGKTIPGVAESWSVNDNNTVYTFHLRDAKWSNGETVTAQDFVYSWQRLLNPSTASPYAWFAAIPNIENSQAIMKGDAAPESLGVKALDEKTFQVTLEEPIPFFTKLLSHPVLAPVHKATIEKHGNRWTQPEHIVTNGAFTVSEWKVNEKLVMVKNTHYWDASNVVLEKVTWLPIGDANVVLNRYLAGEIDQAVSIPAAQKKKLIQQRPQEVASTSASLGSTFYYLNTQQGPTKDVRVRKALSYAIDRQLLTSAILRNGGVPMYTLVPPQTDGFKSHTPEFATWNRHKRIEKAQQLLSEAGYDKSNPLKLTFTVPTFSMDVKMATTMAGMWKSRLGAQVTIKQLEPKVFYALKEPTDITRGGWTADYNEASTWLDIFVSSGEYNDSRYNNPQYDELMARSKTMSNPSELYLQAESMLIEDMAIIPIYRPGNDQYLIKPYVGGYELTNPESSYYRKNVYVKAH
;
A
#
# COMPACT_ATOMS: atom_id res chain seq x y z
N MET A 1 -75.67 29.50 17.02
CA MET A 1 -74.62 28.59 16.61
C MET A 1 -73.30 29.35 16.59
N LYS A 2 -72.41 29.12 17.59
CA LYS A 2 -71.10 29.80 17.72
C LYS A 2 -70.04 28.80 17.32
N LEU A 3 -69.21 29.12 16.31
CA LEU A 3 -68.00 28.36 15.96
C LEU A 3 -66.89 28.67 16.95
N PRO A 4 -66.08 27.70 17.38
CA PRO A 4 -64.91 27.96 18.18
C PRO A 4 -63.70 28.34 17.32
N LYS A 5 -62.90 29.32 17.81
CA LYS A 5 -61.63 29.75 17.26
C LYS A 5 -60.56 28.70 17.54
N LEU A 6 -59.93 28.21 16.47
CA LEU A 6 -58.73 27.38 16.56
C LEU A 6 -57.51 28.26 16.83
N LEU A 7 -56.85 28.09 17.99
CA LEU A 7 -55.54 28.66 18.26
C LEU A 7 -54.46 27.78 17.57
N LEU A 8 -53.74 28.35 16.61
CA LEU A 8 -52.50 27.78 16.11
C LEU A 8 -51.38 28.06 17.12
N LEU A 9 -50.89 27.03 17.80
CA LEU A 9 -49.59 27.07 18.48
C LEU A 9 -48.48 26.92 17.46
N ALA A 10 -47.74 27.98 17.18
CA ALA A 10 -46.49 27.94 16.46
C ALA A 10 -45.40 27.44 17.42
N SER A 11 -44.95 26.19 17.24
CA SER A 11 -43.79 25.66 17.96
C SER A 11 -42.51 26.24 17.32
N MET A 12 -41.86 27.16 18.04
CA MET A 12 -40.52 27.61 17.71
C MET A 12 -39.53 26.45 17.97
N MET A 13 -39.12 25.76 16.92
CA MET A 13 -37.94 24.91 16.96
C MET A 13 -36.69 25.81 16.99
N SER A 14 -36.10 25.96 18.16
CA SER A 14 -34.75 26.53 18.28
C SER A 14 -33.76 25.59 17.61
N PRO A 15 -32.86 26.07 16.73
CA PRO A 15 -31.80 25.23 16.21
C PRO A 15 -30.85 24.90 17.37
N ILE A 16 -30.75 23.61 17.71
CA ILE A 16 -29.68 23.10 18.57
C ILE A 16 -28.41 23.23 17.72
N LEU A 17 -27.62 24.25 17.95
CA LEU A 17 -26.23 24.33 17.52
C LEU A 17 -25.50 23.16 18.18
N ALA A 18 -25.33 22.06 17.43
CA ALA A 18 -24.41 21.01 17.80
C ALA A 18 -23.00 21.61 17.73
N THR A 19 -22.50 22.08 18.88
CA THR A 19 -21.08 22.34 19.03
C THR A 19 -20.37 21.02 18.87
N SER A 20 -19.72 20.81 17.71
CA SER A 20 -18.77 19.73 17.52
C SER A 20 -17.66 19.94 18.55
N SER A 21 -17.73 19.25 19.68
CA SER A 21 -16.60 19.17 20.59
C SER A 21 -15.53 18.35 19.84
N TYR A 22 -14.56 19.03 19.25
CA TYR A 22 -13.36 18.36 18.78
C TYR A 22 -12.75 17.64 19.98
N ALA A 23 -12.71 16.31 19.91
CA ALA A 23 -11.99 15.51 20.89
C ALA A 23 -10.53 15.96 20.89
N ALA A 24 -9.94 16.11 22.08
CA ALA A 24 -8.52 16.45 22.18
C ALA A 24 -7.68 15.46 21.35
N PRO A 25 -6.62 15.92 20.68
CA PRO A 25 -5.79 15.08 19.80
C PRO A 25 -5.04 13.95 20.54
N TYR A 26 -5.19 13.88 21.86
CA TYR A 26 -4.61 12.86 22.72
C TYR A 26 -5.63 12.43 23.80
N PRO A 27 -5.49 11.22 24.39
CA PRO A 27 -6.43 10.71 25.40
C PRO A 27 -6.50 11.61 26.65
N SER A 28 -7.68 11.69 27.26
CA SER A 28 -7.86 12.40 28.53
C SER A 28 -6.96 11.82 29.62
N GLY A 29 -6.35 12.70 30.43
CA GLY A 29 -5.42 12.32 31.50
C GLY A 29 -3.96 12.18 31.09
N VAL A 30 -3.63 12.37 29.80
CA VAL A 30 -2.24 12.46 29.35
C VAL A 30 -1.69 13.85 29.67
N THR A 31 -0.56 13.90 30.38
CA THR A 31 0.25 15.11 30.53
C THR A 31 1.25 15.16 29.41
N LEU A 32 1.27 16.26 28.66
CA LEU A 32 2.21 16.48 27.57
C LEU A 32 3.56 16.96 28.13
N ASP A 33 4.65 16.60 27.44
CA ASP A 33 5.95 17.22 27.66
C ASP A 33 5.93 18.68 27.17
N GLU A 34 6.75 19.53 27.77
CA GLU A 34 6.91 20.92 27.30
C GLU A 34 7.53 20.99 25.91
N THR A 35 8.37 19.99 25.57
CA THR A 35 9.05 19.86 24.29
C THR A 35 8.31 18.87 23.41
N GLN A 36 7.60 19.36 22.41
CA GLN A 36 6.87 18.52 21.44
C GLN A 36 7.71 18.27 20.20
N GLU A 37 8.83 17.56 20.37
CA GLU A 37 9.78 17.23 19.30
C GLU A 37 10.09 15.73 19.30
N ILE A 38 10.25 15.15 18.11
CA ILE A 38 10.67 13.75 17.95
C ILE A 38 11.75 13.62 16.88
N THR A 39 12.61 12.62 17.05
CA THR A 39 13.63 12.22 16.08
C THR A 39 13.37 10.80 15.60
N LEU A 40 13.17 10.62 14.30
CA LEU A 40 12.78 9.36 13.67
C LEU A 40 13.84 8.91 12.67
N ASN A 41 13.91 7.60 12.45
CA ASN A 41 14.69 7.04 11.35
C ASN A 41 13.81 6.87 10.09
N ASN A 42 14.28 7.35 8.94
CA ASN A 42 13.63 7.19 7.64
C ASN A 42 14.21 6.03 6.78
N GLY A 43 15.19 5.31 7.28
CA GLY A 43 15.82 4.17 6.59
C GLY A 43 16.78 4.56 5.48
N ALA A 44 16.45 5.56 4.66
CA ALA A 44 17.31 6.02 3.57
C ALA A 44 17.13 7.52 3.30
N GLU A 45 18.13 8.10 2.64
CA GLU A 45 18.00 9.44 2.06
C GLU A 45 16.93 9.45 0.97
N VAL A 46 16.15 10.53 0.92
CA VAL A 46 15.12 10.71 -0.09
C VAL A 46 15.70 11.32 -1.36
N THR A 47 15.30 10.80 -2.50
CA THR A 47 15.70 11.34 -3.80
C THR A 47 14.99 12.65 -4.11
N SER A 48 13.76 12.80 -3.60
CA SER A 48 12.93 14.00 -3.78
C SER A 48 11.80 14.03 -2.76
N ILE A 49 11.42 15.23 -2.32
CA ILE A 49 10.18 15.50 -1.59
C ILE A 49 9.09 16.13 -2.46
N ASP A 50 9.35 16.31 -3.76
CA ASP A 50 8.34 16.69 -4.77
C ASP A 50 7.37 15.51 -4.98
N PRO A 51 6.06 15.63 -4.70
CA PRO A 51 5.08 14.56 -4.89
C PRO A 51 5.16 13.85 -6.24
N ALA A 52 5.35 14.60 -7.32
CA ALA A 52 5.47 14.01 -8.66
C ALA A 52 6.82 13.30 -8.92
N LYS A 53 7.80 13.43 -8.03
CA LYS A 53 9.15 12.82 -8.15
C LYS A 53 9.44 11.77 -7.09
N GLN A 54 8.50 11.52 -6.19
CA GLN A 54 8.62 10.48 -5.17
C GLN A 54 8.54 9.09 -5.79
N ALA A 55 9.34 8.14 -5.27
CA ALA A 55 9.42 6.78 -5.84
C ALA A 55 9.56 5.67 -4.78
N ALA A 56 9.69 6.01 -3.50
CA ALA A 56 9.95 5.02 -2.45
C ALA A 56 9.39 5.46 -1.10
N GLU A 57 9.18 4.48 -0.20
CA GLU A 57 8.57 4.70 1.12
C GLU A 57 9.24 5.82 1.95
N PRO A 58 10.58 5.99 1.97
CA PRO A 58 11.18 7.14 2.67
C PRO A 58 10.66 8.50 2.18
N ALA A 59 10.40 8.66 0.87
CA ALA A 59 9.84 9.89 0.32
C ALA A 59 8.34 10.02 0.63
N PHE A 60 7.59 8.91 0.57
CA PHE A 60 6.15 8.90 0.90
C PHE A 60 5.89 9.22 2.36
N ASN A 61 6.76 8.79 3.28
CA ASN A 61 6.68 9.15 4.70
C ASN A 61 6.72 10.67 4.92
N LEU A 62 7.62 11.36 4.21
CA LEU A 62 7.70 12.81 4.26
C LEU A 62 6.53 13.47 3.52
N GLY A 63 6.16 12.92 2.35
CA GLY A 63 5.09 13.42 1.52
C GLY A 63 3.77 13.52 2.26
N ARG A 64 3.42 12.50 3.06
CA ARG A 64 2.17 12.46 3.86
C ARG A 64 2.08 13.55 4.93
N ASP A 65 3.22 14.02 5.44
CA ASP A 65 3.26 15.08 6.45
C ASP A 65 3.37 16.48 5.85
N LEU A 66 4.00 16.59 4.68
CA LEU A 66 4.21 17.86 3.97
C LEU A 66 3.03 18.25 3.08
N PHE A 67 2.35 17.26 2.50
CA PHE A 67 1.25 17.51 1.55
C PHE A 67 0.03 16.66 1.90
N GLU A 68 -1.13 17.28 1.90
CA GLU A 68 -2.40 16.59 2.09
C GLU A 68 -3.21 16.57 0.81
N GLY A 69 -3.63 15.37 0.38
CA GLY A 69 -4.46 15.13 -0.79
C GLY A 69 -5.95 15.42 -0.56
N LEU A 70 -6.78 15.09 -1.54
CA LEU A 70 -8.25 15.18 -1.41
C LEU A 70 -8.76 14.36 -0.22
N VAL A 71 -8.21 13.17 -0.05
CA VAL A 71 -8.51 12.27 1.06
C VAL A 71 -7.23 11.81 1.73
N ILE A 72 -7.33 11.34 2.95
CA ILE A 72 -6.25 10.73 3.73
C ILE A 72 -6.72 9.39 4.29
N GLN A 73 -5.86 8.69 5.01
CA GLN A 73 -6.23 7.47 5.72
C GLN A 73 -6.23 7.68 7.23
N ASP A 74 -7.17 7.01 7.90
CA ASP A 74 -7.11 6.87 9.35
C ASP A 74 -6.08 5.78 9.76
N LYS A 75 -5.94 5.55 11.06
CA LYS A 75 -5.02 4.57 11.63
C LYS A 75 -5.32 3.11 11.28
N GLN A 76 -6.50 2.82 10.76
CA GLN A 76 -6.90 1.49 10.26
C GLN A 76 -6.77 1.36 8.75
N GLY A 77 -6.34 2.42 8.03
CA GLY A 77 -6.24 2.44 6.57
C GLY A 77 -7.57 2.75 5.87
N LYS A 78 -8.59 3.20 6.61
CA LYS A 78 -9.84 3.64 6.01
C LYS A 78 -9.67 5.03 5.41
N THR A 79 -10.16 5.21 4.18
CA THR A 79 -10.21 6.52 3.52
C THR A 79 -11.15 7.47 4.26
N ILE A 80 -10.64 8.64 4.61
CA ILE A 80 -11.38 9.71 5.29
C ILE A 80 -11.11 11.06 4.59
N PRO A 81 -11.98 12.08 4.80
CA PRO A 81 -11.78 13.41 4.27
C PRO A 81 -10.40 14.02 4.61
N GLY A 82 -9.71 14.54 3.58
CA GLY A 82 -8.51 15.36 3.70
C GLY A 82 -8.81 16.82 3.34
N VAL A 83 -8.19 17.37 2.28
CA VAL A 83 -8.53 18.70 1.75
C VAL A 83 -9.96 18.74 1.22
N ALA A 84 -10.48 17.65 0.66
CA ALA A 84 -11.90 17.54 0.37
C ALA A 84 -12.66 17.19 1.66
N GLU A 85 -13.65 18.01 2.04
CA GLU A 85 -14.53 17.71 3.18
C GLU A 85 -15.63 16.71 2.82
N SER A 86 -16.00 16.63 1.54
CA SER A 86 -16.99 15.70 1.01
C SER A 86 -16.80 15.50 -0.49
N TRP A 87 -17.44 14.45 -1.02
CA TRP A 87 -17.52 14.21 -2.46
C TRP A 87 -18.83 13.50 -2.82
N SER A 88 -19.23 13.65 -4.06
CA SER A 88 -20.33 12.95 -4.67
C SER A 88 -19.88 12.26 -5.96
N VAL A 89 -20.66 11.26 -6.40
CA VAL A 89 -20.42 10.53 -7.64
C VAL A 89 -21.71 10.46 -8.42
N ASN A 90 -21.63 10.52 -9.75
CA ASN A 90 -22.79 10.36 -10.63
C ASN A 90 -23.32 8.91 -10.65
N ASP A 91 -24.48 8.69 -11.24
CA ASP A 91 -25.17 7.38 -11.28
C ASP A 91 -24.33 6.29 -11.98
N ASN A 92 -23.45 6.67 -12.90
CA ASN A 92 -22.57 5.74 -13.63
C ASN A 92 -21.23 5.48 -12.95
N ASN A 93 -20.97 6.07 -11.78
CA ASN A 93 -19.71 5.99 -11.05
C ASN A 93 -18.45 6.43 -11.85
N THR A 94 -18.63 7.34 -12.81
CA THR A 94 -17.53 7.83 -13.66
C THR A 94 -17.18 9.30 -13.44
N VAL A 95 -18.03 10.09 -12.78
CA VAL A 95 -17.76 11.50 -12.50
C VAL A 95 -17.83 11.74 -11.00
N TYR A 96 -16.70 12.09 -10.42
CA TYR A 96 -16.54 12.43 -9.00
C TYR A 96 -16.43 13.93 -8.86
N THR A 97 -17.18 14.51 -7.93
CA THR A 97 -17.14 15.94 -7.60
C THR A 97 -16.76 16.10 -6.12
N PHE A 98 -15.61 16.71 -5.87
CA PHE A 98 -15.02 16.94 -4.55
C PHE A 98 -15.27 18.38 -4.13
N HIS A 99 -15.74 18.58 -2.89
CA HIS A 99 -15.90 19.89 -2.27
C HIS A 99 -14.77 20.13 -1.29
N LEU A 100 -13.96 21.17 -1.55
CA LEU A 100 -12.76 21.47 -0.79
C LEU A 100 -13.11 22.34 0.41
N ARG A 101 -12.53 22.02 1.57
CA ARG A 101 -12.60 22.85 2.77
C ARG A 101 -11.77 24.13 2.64
N ASP A 102 -11.89 25.02 3.64
CA ASP A 102 -10.99 26.15 3.77
C ASP A 102 -9.60 25.68 4.22
N ALA A 103 -8.77 25.30 3.26
CA ALA A 103 -7.39 24.90 3.45
C ALA A 103 -6.45 26.01 2.93
N LYS A 104 -5.28 26.11 3.56
CA LYS A 104 -4.25 27.08 3.19
C LYS A 104 -2.91 26.41 2.94
N TRP A 105 -2.14 26.98 2.06
CA TRP A 105 -0.72 26.75 1.91
C TRP A 105 0.06 27.33 3.10
N SER A 106 1.26 26.84 3.35
CA SER A 106 2.13 27.31 4.46
C SER A 106 2.54 28.78 4.34
N ASN A 107 2.40 29.37 3.15
CA ASN A 107 2.59 30.83 2.91
C ASN A 107 1.31 31.65 3.16
N GLY A 108 0.20 31.02 3.56
CA GLY A 108 -1.09 31.66 3.87
C GLY A 108 -2.05 31.78 2.68
N GLU A 109 -1.63 31.48 1.45
CA GLU A 109 -2.51 31.45 0.27
C GLU A 109 -3.53 30.31 0.37
N THR A 110 -4.67 30.45 -0.32
CA THR A 110 -5.75 29.45 -0.31
C THR A 110 -5.40 28.26 -1.21
N VAL A 111 -5.65 27.04 -0.73
CA VAL A 111 -5.61 25.84 -1.57
C VAL A 111 -6.90 25.78 -2.39
N THR A 112 -6.77 25.65 -3.71
CA THR A 112 -7.88 25.68 -4.65
C THR A 112 -8.00 24.41 -5.48
N ALA A 113 -9.14 24.21 -6.12
CA ALA A 113 -9.34 23.12 -7.08
C ALA A 113 -8.36 23.19 -8.27
N GLN A 114 -7.93 24.41 -8.65
CA GLN A 114 -6.96 24.60 -9.72
C GLN A 114 -5.56 24.07 -9.36
N ASP A 115 -5.20 24.03 -8.06
CA ASP A 115 -3.94 23.42 -7.62
C ASP A 115 -3.93 21.90 -7.88
N PHE A 116 -5.06 21.23 -7.67
CA PHE A 116 -5.22 19.81 -8.00
C PHE A 116 -5.18 19.57 -9.52
N VAL A 117 -5.86 20.40 -10.33
CA VAL A 117 -5.80 20.32 -11.81
C VAL A 117 -4.34 20.40 -12.27
N TYR A 118 -3.63 21.44 -11.85
CA TYR A 118 -2.22 21.62 -12.19
C TYR A 118 -1.35 20.45 -11.78
N SER A 119 -1.53 19.97 -10.56
CA SER A 119 -0.68 18.92 -9.98
C SER A 119 -0.83 17.59 -10.71
N TRP A 120 -2.05 17.19 -11.04
CA TRP A 120 -2.31 15.93 -11.73
C TRP A 120 -1.92 15.99 -13.21
N GLN A 121 -2.15 17.12 -13.88
CA GLN A 121 -1.62 17.36 -15.24
C GLN A 121 -0.09 17.30 -15.26
N ARG A 122 0.57 17.91 -14.28
CA ARG A 122 2.03 17.88 -14.13
C ARG A 122 2.55 16.47 -13.86
N LEU A 123 1.88 15.70 -12.98
CA LEU A 123 2.27 14.32 -12.63
C LEU A 123 2.31 13.41 -13.86
N LEU A 124 1.30 13.49 -14.73
CA LEU A 124 1.17 12.67 -15.94
C LEU A 124 1.96 13.20 -17.13
N ASN A 125 2.39 14.48 -17.11
CA ASN A 125 3.14 15.08 -18.20
C ASN A 125 4.50 14.37 -18.36
N PRO A 126 4.83 13.79 -19.55
CA PRO A 126 6.12 13.14 -19.78
C PRO A 126 7.34 14.03 -19.49
N SER A 127 7.24 15.35 -19.67
CA SER A 127 8.32 16.29 -19.36
C SER A 127 8.65 16.38 -17.87
N THR A 128 7.72 16.01 -17.00
CA THR A 128 7.95 15.89 -15.56
C THR A 128 8.83 14.67 -15.23
N ALA A 129 8.85 13.65 -16.10
CA ALA A 129 9.55 12.40 -15.89
C ALA A 129 9.26 11.78 -14.50
N SER A 130 7.97 11.71 -14.15
CA SER A 130 7.53 11.13 -12.89
C SER A 130 7.78 9.62 -12.89
N PRO A 131 8.47 9.07 -11.88
CA PRO A 131 8.62 7.62 -11.73
C PRO A 131 7.31 6.93 -11.31
N TYR A 132 6.28 7.72 -10.92
CA TYR A 132 4.98 7.23 -10.44
C TYR A 132 3.80 7.67 -11.32
N ALA A 133 4.04 8.14 -12.55
CA ALA A 133 2.97 8.49 -13.49
C ALA A 133 2.01 7.31 -13.75
N TRP A 134 2.55 6.07 -13.80
CA TRP A 134 1.77 4.86 -13.96
C TRP A 134 0.70 4.69 -12.86
N PHE A 135 1.01 5.03 -11.60
CA PHE A 135 0.05 4.95 -10.49
C PHE A 135 -1.12 5.92 -10.71
N ALA A 136 -0.86 7.12 -11.16
CA ALA A 136 -1.90 8.11 -11.46
C ALA A 136 -2.74 7.72 -12.70
N ALA A 137 -2.27 6.78 -13.50
CA ALA A 137 -3.03 6.23 -14.63
C ALA A 137 -3.91 5.02 -14.26
N ILE A 138 -3.70 4.38 -13.08
CA ILE A 138 -4.55 3.27 -12.59
C ILE A 138 -6.04 3.64 -12.54
N PRO A 139 -6.45 4.82 -12.02
CA PRO A 139 -7.85 5.18 -11.94
C PRO A 139 -8.51 5.46 -13.29
N ASN A 140 -7.79 5.34 -14.39
CA ASN A 140 -8.28 5.52 -15.74
C ASN A 140 -9.03 6.84 -15.95
N ILE A 141 -8.42 7.93 -15.42
CA ILE A 141 -8.92 9.27 -15.65
C ILE A 141 -8.89 9.54 -17.15
N GLU A 142 -9.93 10.16 -17.68
CA GLU A 142 -10.08 10.46 -19.11
C GLU A 142 -8.78 11.06 -19.68
N ASN A 143 -8.26 10.46 -20.75
CA ASN A 143 -7.00 10.78 -21.42
C ASN A 143 -5.70 10.49 -20.63
N SER A 144 -5.74 9.96 -19.40
CA SER A 144 -4.52 9.75 -18.59
C SER A 144 -3.47 8.88 -19.28
N GLN A 145 -3.90 7.79 -19.93
CA GLN A 145 -3.01 6.88 -20.66
C GLN A 145 -2.37 7.54 -21.90
N ALA A 146 -3.16 8.32 -22.66
CA ALA A 146 -2.69 9.03 -23.85
C ALA A 146 -1.68 10.12 -23.47
N ILE A 147 -1.94 10.87 -22.39
CA ILE A 147 -1.02 11.89 -21.88
C ILE A 147 0.30 11.25 -21.43
N MET A 148 0.24 10.17 -20.65
CA MET A 148 1.45 9.48 -20.16
C MET A 148 2.34 8.96 -21.32
N LYS A 149 1.72 8.56 -22.43
CA LYS A 149 2.44 8.13 -23.65
C LYS A 149 2.94 9.31 -24.51
N GLY A 150 2.50 10.53 -24.23
CA GLY A 150 2.78 11.71 -25.03
C GLY A 150 1.89 11.88 -26.26
N ASP A 151 0.82 11.11 -26.36
CA ASP A 151 -0.14 11.13 -27.48
C ASP A 151 -1.23 12.22 -27.30
N ALA A 152 -1.36 12.77 -26.08
CA ALA A 152 -2.30 13.85 -25.77
C ALA A 152 -1.65 14.94 -24.88
N ALA A 153 -2.18 16.16 -24.95
CA ALA A 153 -1.72 17.27 -24.13
C ALA A 153 -2.18 17.09 -22.66
N PRO A 154 -1.35 17.47 -21.65
CA PRO A 154 -1.72 17.36 -20.24
C PRO A 154 -3.05 18.04 -19.88
N GLU A 155 -3.37 19.15 -20.56
CA GLU A 155 -4.59 19.94 -20.36
C GLU A 155 -5.87 19.18 -20.77
N SER A 156 -5.74 18.09 -21.53
CA SER A 156 -6.87 17.23 -21.93
C SER A 156 -7.26 16.22 -20.87
N LEU A 157 -6.51 16.14 -19.75
CA LEU A 157 -6.84 15.25 -18.64
C LEU A 157 -8.25 15.54 -18.13
N GLY A 158 -9.03 14.48 -17.87
CA GLY A 158 -10.40 14.55 -17.38
C GLY A 158 -10.55 15.12 -15.97
N VAL A 159 -9.91 16.27 -15.69
CA VAL A 159 -10.01 16.99 -14.42
C VAL A 159 -10.36 18.45 -14.63
N LYS A 160 -11.19 19.01 -13.76
CA LYS A 160 -11.66 20.40 -13.87
C LYS A 160 -11.82 21.04 -12.49
N ALA A 161 -11.44 22.31 -12.38
CA ALA A 161 -11.91 23.20 -11.34
C ALA A 161 -13.21 23.83 -11.83
N LEU A 162 -14.35 23.48 -11.22
CA LEU A 162 -15.63 24.10 -11.56
C LEU A 162 -15.74 25.49 -10.93
N ASP A 163 -15.13 25.66 -9.77
CA ASP A 163 -14.84 26.91 -9.06
C ASP A 163 -13.61 26.71 -8.17
N GLU A 164 -13.31 27.68 -7.28
CA GLU A 164 -12.13 27.60 -6.38
C GLU A 164 -12.20 26.42 -5.41
N LYS A 165 -13.40 25.94 -5.06
CA LYS A 165 -13.63 24.92 -4.03
C LYS A 165 -14.23 23.61 -4.58
N THR A 166 -14.50 23.55 -5.88
CA THR A 166 -15.15 22.37 -6.48
C THR A 166 -14.24 21.77 -7.55
N PHE A 167 -13.68 20.60 -7.24
CA PHE A 167 -12.82 19.82 -8.12
C PHE A 167 -13.58 18.62 -8.69
N GLN A 168 -13.59 18.46 -10.01
CA GLN A 168 -14.26 17.37 -10.69
C GLN A 168 -13.28 16.49 -11.44
N VAL A 169 -13.50 15.17 -11.36
CA VAL A 169 -12.73 14.14 -12.07
C VAL A 169 -13.66 13.29 -12.90
N THR A 170 -13.33 13.06 -14.16
CA THR A 170 -14.02 12.15 -15.07
C THR A 170 -13.15 10.95 -15.36
N LEU A 171 -13.68 9.75 -15.14
CA LEU A 171 -13.05 8.46 -15.44
C LEU A 171 -13.58 7.92 -16.76
N GLU A 172 -12.77 7.18 -17.51
CA GLU A 172 -13.20 6.50 -18.75
C GLU A 172 -14.14 5.33 -18.45
N GLU A 173 -13.98 4.68 -17.29
CA GLU A 173 -14.81 3.59 -16.79
C GLU A 173 -14.97 3.67 -15.27
N PRO A 174 -16.00 3.03 -14.67
CA PRO A 174 -16.16 2.99 -13.22
C PRO A 174 -15.00 2.27 -12.55
N ILE A 175 -14.44 2.87 -11.51
CA ILE A 175 -13.36 2.30 -10.69
C ILE A 175 -13.80 2.31 -9.21
N PRO A 176 -14.26 1.19 -8.63
CA PRO A 176 -14.81 1.14 -7.27
C PRO A 176 -13.86 1.59 -6.17
N PHE A 177 -12.57 1.44 -6.40
CA PHE A 177 -11.50 1.81 -5.47
C PHE A 177 -10.88 3.18 -5.76
N PHE A 178 -11.45 3.98 -6.66
CA PHE A 178 -10.90 5.28 -7.06
C PHE A 178 -10.53 6.16 -5.88
N THR A 179 -11.45 6.34 -4.93
CA THR A 179 -11.19 7.20 -3.75
C THR A 179 -10.08 6.67 -2.85
N LYS A 180 -9.82 5.35 -2.82
CA LYS A 180 -8.72 4.78 -2.04
C LYS A 180 -7.35 5.18 -2.59
N LEU A 181 -7.22 5.27 -3.91
CA LEU A 181 -5.99 5.70 -4.58
C LEU A 181 -5.61 7.14 -4.23
N LEU A 182 -6.61 7.99 -3.99
CA LEU A 182 -6.41 9.43 -3.77
C LEU A 182 -5.69 9.79 -2.46
N SER A 183 -5.52 8.84 -1.55
CA SER A 183 -4.73 9.02 -0.32
C SER A 183 -3.22 8.91 -0.53
N HIS A 184 -2.79 8.46 -1.73
CA HIS A 184 -1.38 8.33 -2.02
C HIS A 184 -0.72 9.71 -2.22
N PRO A 185 0.44 10.00 -1.59
CA PRO A 185 1.04 11.34 -1.58
C PRO A 185 1.43 11.87 -2.96
N VAL A 186 1.61 11.02 -3.97
CA VAL A 186 1.90 11.47 -5.35
C VAL A 186 0.72 12.24 -5.99
N LEU A 187 -0.50 12.05 -5.49
CA LEU A 187 -1.72 12.73 -5.94
C LEU A 187 -2.05 13.98 -5.12
N ALA A 188 -1.19 14.33 -4.15
CA ALA A 188 -1.34 15.57 -3.40
C ALA A 188 -1.10 16.82 -4.29
N PRO A 189 -1.71 17.97 -3.96
CA PRO A 189 -1.50 19.19 -4.69
C PRO A 189 -0.12 19.78 -4.42
N VAL A 190 0.40 20.53 -5.39
CA VAL A 190 1.65 21.31 -5.28
C VAL A 190 1.41 22.76 -5.67
N HIS A 191 2.17 23.66 -5.06
CA HIS A 191 2.01 25.11 -5.26
C HIS A 191 2.64 25.56 -6.58
N LYS A 192 1.80 25.82 -7.60
CA LYS A 192 2.20 26.14 -8.97
C LYS A 192 3.18 27.31 -9.02
N ALA A 193 2.85 28.44 -8.38
CA ALA A 193 3.67 29.66 -8.43
C ALA A 193 5.10 29.43 -7.89
N THR A 194 5.26 28.62 -6.86
CA THR A 194 6.58 28.25 -6.31
C THR A 194 7.39 27.42 -7.30
N ILE A 195 6.75 26.46 -7.97
CA ILE A 195 7.41 25.61 -8.98
C ILE A 195 7.85 26.46 -10.18
N GLU A 196 6.98 27.32 -10.69
CA GLU A 196 7.30 28.22 -11.83
C GLU A 196 8.44 29.18 -11.50
N LYS A 197 8.46 29.70 -10.26
CA LYS A 197 9.48 30.66 -9.81
C LYS A 197 10.84 30.04 -9.58
N HIS A 198 10.90 28.82 -8.98
CA HIS A 198 12.13 28.23 -8.49
C HIS A 198 12.60 27.00 -9.26
N GLY A 199 11.78 26.48 -10.20
CA GLY A 199 12.08 25.29 -11.00
C GLY A 199 12.42 24.09 -10.11
N ASN A 200 13.49 23.37 -10.44
CA ASN A 200 13.90 22.17 -9.69
C ASN A 200 14.35 22.45 -8.23
N ARG A 201 14.48 23.70 -7.81
CA ARG A 201 14.84 24.08 -6.44
C ARG A 201 13.63 24.42 -5.56
N TRP A 202 12.42 24.28 -6.06
CA TRP A 202 11.19 24.63 -5.34
C TRP A 202 11.01 23.84 -4.03
N THR A 203 11.62 22.66 -3.91
CA THR A 203 11.57 21.80 -2.71
C THR A 203 12.63 22.14 -1.65
N GLN A 204 13.51 23.11 -1.90
CA GLN A 204 14.48 23.55 -0.90
C GLN A 204 13.78 24.25 0.27
N PRO A 205 14.31 24.14 1.51
CA PRO A 205 13.66 24.69 2.72
C PRO A 205 13.25 26.16 2.58
N GLU A 206 14.06 26.98 1.90
CA GLU A 206 13.80 28.41 1.69
C GLU A 206 12.70 28.73 0.65
N HIS A 207 12.22 27.72 -0.07
CA HIS A 207 11.26 27.90 -1.17
C HIS A 207 9.99 27.09 -1.02
N ILE A 208 10.07 25.92 -0.37
CA ILE A 208 8.97 24.97 -0.35
C ILE A 208 7.72 25.55 0.31
N VAL A 209 6.58 25.38 -0.38
CA VAL A 209 5.25 25.74 0.11
C VAL A 209 4.43 24.45 0.20
N THR A 210 3.94 24.14 1.39
CA THR A 210 3.25 22.88 1.70
C THR A 210 1.82 23.15 2.17
N ASN A 211 0.92 22.17 2.05
CA ASN A 211 -0.44 22.25 2.58
C ASN A 211 -0.74 21.19 3.64
N GLY A 212 0.25 20.40 4.03
CA GLY A 212 0.15 19.41 5.10
C GLY A 212 0.40 19.97 6.49
N ALA A 213 0.43 19.08 7.47
CA ALA A 213 0.59 19.45 8.89
C ALA A 213 1.97 20.05 9.21
N PHE A 214 2.96 19.81 8.37
CA PHE A 214 4.33 20.29 8.54
C PHE A 214 4.87 20.97 7.28
N THR A 215 5.94 21.76 7.48
CA THR A 215 6.77 22.33 6.41
C THR A 215 8.23 22.04 6.70
N VAL A 216 9.11 22.16 5.68
CA VAL A 216 10.54 21.88 5.85
C VAL A 216 11.26 23.13 6.34
N SER A 217 12.01 23.01 7.43
CA SER A 217 12.87 24.07 7.96
C SER A 217 14.36 23.86 7.67
N GLU A 218 14.79 22.60 7.52
CA GLU A 218 16.20 22.28 7.22
C GLU A 218 16.27 20.96 6.45
N TRP A 219 17.12 20.89 5.43
CA TRP A 219 17.46 19.65 4.75
C TRP A 219 18.94 19.60 4.44
N LYS A 220 19.63 18.75 5.17
CA LYS A 220 21.04 18.41 4.93
C LYS A 220 21.12 16.98 4.41
N VAL A 221 21.42 16.86 3.12
CA VAL A 221 21.48 15.57 2.42
C VAL A 221 22.42 14.58 3.14
N ASN A 222 21.94 13.35 3.33
CA ASN A 222 22.61 12.27 4.08
C ASN A 222 22.85 12.55 5.57
N GLU A 223 22.32 13.64 6.12
CA GLU A 223 22.44 13.96 7.54
C GLU A 223 21.07 13.99 8.23
N LYS A 224 20.20 14.89 7.82
CA LYS A 224 18.85 15.05 8.39
C LYS A 224 17.93 15.90 7.51
N LEU A 225 16.64 15.67 7.68
CA LEU A 225 15.58 16.58 7.25
C LEU A 225 14.74 16.96 8.47
N VAL A 226 14.53 18.26 8.68
CA VAL A 226 13.75 18.79 9.81
C VAL A 226 12.48 19.41 9.29
N MET A 227 11.37 18.97 9.83
CA MET A 227 10.04 19.54 9.59
C MET A 227 9.57 20.26 10.84
N VAL A 228 8.89 21.39 10.66
CA VAL A 228 8.24 22.15 11.72
C VAL A 228 6.75 22.28 11.43
N LYS A 229 5.95 22.43 12.46
CA LYS A 229 4.50 22.56 12.37
C LYS A 229 4.10 23.70 11.42
N ASN A 230 3.18 23.39 10.52
CA ASN A 230 2.56 24.37 9.64
C ASN A 230 1.37 25.02 10.35
N THR A 231 1.54 26.24 10.80
CA THR A 231 0.48 26.98 11.55
C THR A 231 -0.71 27.36 10.65
N HIS A 232 -0.58 27.31 9.33
CA HIS A 232 -1.65 27.55 8.36
C HIS A 232 -2.40 26.27 7.94
N TYR A 233 -1.95 25.10 8.42
CA TYR A 233 -2.66 23.85 8.16
C TYR A 233 -4.10 23.92 8.70
N TRP A 234 -5.08 23.48 7.93
CA TRP A 234 -6.49 23.62 8.28
C TRP A 234 -6.85 22.98 9.65
N ASP A 235 -6.10 21.92 10.03
CA ASP A 235 -6.29 21.19 11.29
C ASP A 235 -5.13 21.43 12.28
N ALA A 236 -4.44 22.58 12.16
CA ALA A 236 -3.25 22.88 12.98
C ALA A 236 -3.52 22.85 14.50
N SER A 237 -4.75 23.15 14.93
CA SER A 237 -5.14 23.09 16.35
C SER A 237 -5.05 21.68 16.94
N ASN A 238 -5.15 20.64 16.12
CA ASN A 238 -5.07 19.24 16.52
C ASN A 238 -3.65 18.65 16.35
N VAL A 239 -2.71 19.39 15.77
CA VAL A 239 -1.31 18.98 15.66
C VAL A 239 -0.56 19.39 16.92
N VAL A 240 -0.07 18.43 17.69
CA VAL A 240 0.64 18.68 18.96
C VAL A 240 2.13 18.85 18.73
N LEU A 241 2.73 18.03 17.87
CA LEU A 241 4.16 18.12 17.58
C LEU A 241 4.53 19.47 16.93
N GLU A 242 5.59 20.07 17.44
CA GLU A 242 6.16 21.31 16.89
C GLU A 242 7.31 21.01 15.92
N LYS A 243 8.03 19.89 16.10
CA LYS A 243 9.17 19.52 15.25
C LYS A 243 9.32 18.01 15.08
N VAL A 244 9.65 17.58 13.87
CA VAL A 244 10.01 16.21 13.52
C VAL A 244 11.35 16.23 12.80
N THR A 245 12.34 15.51 13.35
CA THR A 245 13.65 15.32 12.70
C THR A 245 13.73 13.92 12.11
N TRP A 246 14.04 13.83 10.83
CA TRP A 246 14.23 12.58 10.12
C TRP A 246 15.70 12.32 9.83
N LEU A 247 16.18 11.12 10.19
CA LEU A 247 17.55 10.67 9.94
C LEU A 247 17.56 9.56 8.90
N PRO A 248 18.38 9.65 7.82
CA PRO A 248 18.43 8.65 6.77
C PRO A 248 19.42 7.52 7.10
N ILE A 249 19.11 6.67 8.08
CA ILE A 249 20.02 5.62 8.58
C ILE A 249 19.56 4.26 8.09
N GLY A 250 20.34 3.63 7.18
CA GLY A 250 20.01 2.32 6.61
C GLY A 250 20.52 1.12 7.40
N ASP A 251 21.57 1.27 8.23
CA ASP A 251 22.14 0.16 9.00
C ASP A 251 21.38 -0.07 10.31
N ALA A 252 20.82 -1.28 10.46
CA ALA A 252 19.99 -1.65 11.62
C ALA A 252 20.74 -1.61 12.95
N ASN A 253 22.07 -1.85 12.99
CA ASN A 253 22.84 -1.79 14.22
C ASN A 253 23.08 -0.33 14.63
N VAL A 254 23.30 0.56 13.65
CA VAL A 254 23.42 2.00 13.91
C VAL A 254 22.11 2.55 14.44
N VAL A 255 20.97 2.19 13.81
CA VAL A 255 19.63 2.56 14.28
C VAL A 255 19.41 2.11 15.73
N LEU A 256 19.68 0.85 16.02
CA LEU A 256 19.50 0.30 17.36
C LEU A 256 20.40 1.00 18.39
N ASN A 257 21.68 1.22 18.07
CA ASN A 257 22.61 1.88 18.99
C ASN A 257 22.18 3.31 19.31
N ARG A 258 21.74 4.10 18.31
CA ARG A 258 21.22 5.46 18.52
C ARG A 258 19.93 5.47 19.33
N TYR A 259 19.03 4.50 19.09
CA TYR A 259 17.82 4.32 19.88
C TYR A 259 18.14 4.03 21.35
N LEU A 260 19.06 3.12 21.61
CA LEU A 260 19.49 2.78 22.98
C LEU A 260 20.19 3.95 23.67
N ALA A 261 20.92 4.77 22.92
CA ALA A 261 21.55 6.01 23.41
C ALA A 261 20.54 7.15 23.66
N GLY A 262 19.27 7.02 23.21
CA GLY A 262 18.27 8.08 23.34
C GLY A 262 18.38 9.18 22.27
N GLU A 263 19.10 8.93 21.18
CA GLU A 263 19.28 9.91 20.09
C GLU A 263 18.13 9.88 19.07
N ILE A 264 17.37 8.77 19.03
CA ILE A 264 16.17 8.61 18.20
C ILE A 264 15.05 7.95 19.00
N ASP A 265 13.81 8.28 18.67
CA ASP A 265 12.62 7.88 19.41
C ASP A 265 11.97 6.61 18.87
N GLN A 266 12.41 6.14 17.69
CA GLN A 266 11.89 4.96 17.03
C GLN A 266 13.01 4.15 16.36
N ALA A 267 12.98 2.83 16.54
CA ALA A 267 13.80 1.88 15.80
C ALA A 267 12.92 0.93 14.98
N VAL A 268 12.71 1.28 13.72
CA VAL A 268 11.93 0.48 12.74
C VAL A 268 12.69 -0.72 12.21
N SER A 269 14.02 -0.71 12.34
CA SER A 269 14.89 -1.81 11.92
C SER A 269 15.66 -2.33 13.12
N ILE A 270 15.39 -3.56 13.53
CA ILE A 270 16.06 -4.23 14.64
C ILE A 270 16.82 -5.43 14.07
N PRO A 271 18.14 -5.55 14.36
CA PRO A 271 18.91 -6.71 13.91
C PRO A 271 18.28 -8.02 14.38
N ALA A 272 18.02 -8.95 13.45
CA ALA A 272 17.28 -10.18 13.71
C ALA A 272 17.86 -11.00 14.88
N ALA A 273 19.19 -11.02 15.03
CA ALA A 273 19.87 -11.73 16.12
C ALA A 273 19.55 -11.15 17.51
N GLN A 274 19.23 -9.86 17.60
CA GLN A 274 18.99 -9.15 18.86
C GLN A 274 17.49 -8.98 19.16
N LYS A 275 16.63 -9.07 18.13
CA LYS A 275 15.20 -8.75 18.18
C LYS A 275 14.47 -9.46 19.33
N LYS A 276 14.61 -10.78 19.44
CA LYS A 276 13.95 -11.57 20.49
C LYS A 276 14.33 -11.12 21.90
N LYS A 277 15.62 -10.92 22.14
CA LYS A 277 16.15 -10.47 23.44
C LYS A 277 15.66 -9.08 23.81
N LEU A 278 15.69 -8.15 22.86
CA LEU A 278 15.28 -6.75 23.08
C LEU A 278 13.78 -6.65 23.38
N ILE A 279 12.94 -7.40 22.65
CA ILE A 279 11.50 -7.44 22.90
C ILE A 279 11.20 -7.96 24.30
N GLN A 280 11.92 -8.99 24.77
CA GLN A 280 11.77 -9.52 26.14
C GLN A 280 12.25 -8.56 27.21
N GLN A 281 13.29 -7.79 26.94
CA GLN A 281 13.89 -6.84 27.90
C GLN A 281 13.15 -5.51 27.98
N ARG A 282 12.44 -5.11 26.89
CA ARG A 282 11.80 -3.81 26.73
C ARG A 282 10.34 -3.94 26.24
N PRO A 283 9.49 -4.75 26.92
CA PRO A 283 8.15 -5.04 26.43
C PRO A 283 7.26 -3.79 26.31
N GLN A 284 7.48 -2.76 27.12
CA GLN A 284 6.75 -1.49 27.10
C GLN A 284 7.15 -0.58 25.92
N GLU A 285 8.26 -0.87 25.25
CA GLU A 285 8.75 -0.12 24.09
C GLU A 285 8.35 -0.80 22.77
N VAL A 286 7.76 -1.99 22.83
CA VAL A 286 7.42 -2.76 21.64
C VAL A 286 6.12 -2.25 21.03
N ALA A 287 6.19 -1.78 19.80
CA ALA A 287 5.05 -1.50 18.96
C ALA A 287 4.98 -2.53 17.82
N SER A 288 3.82 -3.12 17.62
CA SER A 288 3.58 -4.09 16.53
C SER A 288 2.83 -3.41 15.39
N THR A 289 3.31 -3.65 14.17
CA THR A 289 2.57 -3.20 12.96
C THR A 289 1.37 -4.11 12.70
N SER A 290 0.42 -3.64 11.90
CA SER A 290 -0.45 -4.55 11.16
C SER A 290 0.38 -5.42 10.21
N ALA A 291 -0.14 -6.59 9.87
CA ALA A 291 0.43 -7.37 8.79
C ALA A 291 0.31 -6.55 7.49
N SER A 292 1.42 -6.38 6.79
CA SER A 292 1.46 -5.69 5.51
C SER A 292 0.55 -6.38 4.48
N LEU A 293 -0.06 -5.60 3.60
CA LEU A 293 -0.86 -6.07 2.47
C LEU A 293 0.03 -6.61 1.36
N GLY A 294 0.77 -7.68 1.66
CA GLY A 294 1.65 -8.36 0.72
C GLY A 294 1.38 -9.84 0.66
N SER A 295 1.67 -10.47 -0.47
CA SER A 295 1.66 -11.91 -0.65
C SER A 295 2.87 -12.37 -1.44
N THR A 296 3.47 -13.47 -1.00
CA THR A 296 4.56 -14.15 -1.73
C THR A 296 4.02 -15.46 -2.28
N PHE A 297 4.19 -15.63 -3.56
CA PHE A 297 3.75 -16.79 -4.31
C PHE A 297 4.74 -17.11 -5.42
N TYR A 298 4.53 -18.21 -6.12
CA TYR A 298 5.29 -18.57 -7.31
C TYR A 298 4.35 -18.77 -8.48
N TYR A 299 4.64 -18.12 -9.61
CA TYR A 299 3.93 -18.32 -10.86
C TYR A 299 4.22 -19.72 -11.41
N LEU A 300 3.19 -20.38 -11.91
CA LEU A 300 3.29 -21.63 -12.66
C LEU A 300 2.88 -21.38 -14.11
N ASN A 301 3.75 -21.65 -15.08
CA ASN A 301 3.43 -21.46 -16.48
C ASN A 301 2.26 -22.37 -16.89
N THR A 302 1.09 -21.79 -17.17
CA THR A 302 -0.13 -22.54 -17.50
C THR A 302 -0.21 -22.92 -18.96
N GLN A 303 0.67 -22.40 -19.82
CA GLN A 303 0.60 -22.58 -21.27
C GLN A 303 1.66 -23.54 -21.82
N GLN A 304 2.79 -23.65 -21.14
CA GLN A 304 3.95 -24.39 -21.63
C GLN A 304 4.55 -25.31 -20.55
N GLY A 305 5.36 -26.27 -21.00
CA GLY A 305 6.07 -27.18 -20.11
C GLY A 305 5.18 -28.13 -19.31
N PRO A 306 5.76 -28.84 -18.34
CA PRO A 306 5.01 -29.78 -17.48
C PRO A 306 3.92 -29.11 -16.66
N THR A 307 4.10 -27.84 -16.30
CA THR A 307 3.15 -27.07 -15.50
C THR A 307 1.91 -26.61 -16.28
N LYS A 308 1.82 -26.87 -17.59
CA LYS A 308 0.57 -26.73 -18.36
C LYS A 308 -0.53 -27.65 -17.80
N ASP A 309 -0.17 -28.84 -17.31
CA ASP A 309 -1.13 -29.76 -16.68
C ASP A 309 -1.49 -29.29 -15.26
N VAL A 310 -2.76 -29.03 -15.02
CA VAL A 310 -3.27 -28.61 -13.69
C VAL A 310 -2.98 -29.63 -12.59
N ARG A 311 -2.92 -30.93 -12.93
CA ARG A 311 -2.59 -32.00 -11.95
C ARG A 311 -1.16 -31.85 -11.45
N VAL A 312 -0.22 -31.49 -12.34
CA VAL A 312 1.18 -31.20 -11.99
C VAL A 312 1.24 -29.97 -11.08
N ARG A 313 0.53 -28.89 -11.44
CA ARG A 313 0.49 -27.66 -10.62
C ARG A 313 -0.03 -27.92 -9.21
N LYS A 314 -1.14 -28.65 -9.09
CA LYS A 314 -1.72 -29.07 -7.79
C LYS A 314 -0.75 -29.95 -7.01
N ALA A 315 -0.13 -30.92 -7.65
CA ALA A 315 0.85 -31.83 -7.00
C ALA A 315 2.03 -31.03 -6.41
N LEU A 316 2.58 -30.08 -7.15
CA LEU A 316 3.66 -29.21 -6.66
C LEU A 316 3.22 -28.38 -5.45
N SER A 317 2.04 -27.76 -5.48
CA SER A 317 1.53 -26.96 -4.39
C SER A 317 1.24 -27.78 -3.11
N TYR A 318 0.62 -28.97 -3.27
CA TYR A 318 0.26 -29.82 -2.13
C TYR A 318 1.49 -30.45 -1.46
N ALA A 319 2.56 -30.66 -2.22
CA ALA A 319 3.82 -31.18 -1.70
C ALA A 319 4.64 -30.15 -0.90
N ILE A 320 4.25 -28.88 -0.80
CA ILE A 320 4.97 -27.87 -0.04
C ILE A 320 4.51 -27.84 1.42
N ASP A 321 5.49 -27.72 2.32
CA ASP A 321 5.28 -27.48 3.74
C ASP A 321 5.49 -25.99 4.04
N ARG A 322 4.41 -25.21 3.93
CA ARG A 322 4.43 -23.75 4.12
C ARG A 322 4.82 -23.37 5.55
N GLN A 323 4.41 -24.17 6.54
CA GLN A 323 4.77 -23.92 7.93
C GLN A 323 6.29 -24.03 8.14
N LEU A 324 6.93 -25.05 7.56
CA LEU A 324 8.39 -25.19 7.64
C LEU A 324 9.09 -24.04 6.94
N LEU A 325 8.60 -23.61 5.78
CA LEU A 325 9.18 -22.49 5.04
C LEU A 325 9.13 -21.19 5.86
N THR A 326 8.01 -20.89 6.52
CA THR A 326 7.85 -19.65 7.29
C THR A 326 8.58 -19.70 8.63
N SER A 327 8.46 -20.83 9.38
CA SER A 327 8.99 -20.90 10.74
C SER A 327 10.48 -21.23 10.81
N ALA A 328 11.02 -22.03 9.88
CA ALA A 328 12.41 -22.50 9.93
C ALA A 328 13.33 -21.83 8.89
N ILE A 329 12.80 -21.44 7.73
CA ILE A 329 13.60 -20.87 6.66
C ILE A 329 13.53 -19.33 6.69
N LEU A 330 12.33 -18.79 6.61
CA LEU A 330 12.09 -17.34 6.55
C LEU A 330 12.37 -16.65 7.89
N ARG A 331 11.81 -17.15 8.99
CA ARG A 331 12.02 -16.69 10.39
C ARG A 331 11.80 -15.18 10.63
N ASN A 332 10.96 -14.55 9.85
CA ASN A 332 10.66 -13.11 9.95
C ASN A 332 9.20 -12.83 10.36
N GLY A 333 8.50 -13.82 10.94
CA GLY A 333 7.09 -13.68 11.32
C GLY A 333 6.10 -13.92 10.18
N GLY A 334 6.57 -14.33 9.00
CA GLY A 334 5.69 -14.64 7.87
C GLY A 334 4.65 -15.70 8.20
N VAL A 335 3.42 -15.52 7.74
CA VAL A 335 2.27 -16.38 7.99
C VAL A 335 1.97 -17.20 6.74
N PRO A 336 1.86 -18.55 6.83
CA PRO A 336 1.51 -19.39 5.69
C PRO A 336 0.24 -18.93 4.99
N MET A 337 0.25 -18.90 3.65
CA MET A 337 -0.93 -18.62 2.81
C MET A 337 -1.22 -19.74 1.85
N TYR A 338 -2.52 -19.93 1.58
CA TYR A 338 -3.06 -20.91 0.65
C TYR A 338 -3.91 -20.26 -0.45
N THR A 339 -4.16 -18.97 -0.34
CA THR A 339 -4.86 -18.09 -1.29
C THR A 339 -3.95 -16.91 -1.64
N LEU A 340 -4.36 -16.05 -2.56
CA LEU A 340 -3.57 -14.94 -3.06
C LEU A 340 -3.77 -13.67 -2.22
N VAL A 341 -5.04 -13.27 -2.03
CA VAL A 341 -5.42 -12.02 -1.37
C VAL A 341 -5.26 -12.15 0.15
N PRO A 342 -4.53 -11.26 0.82
CA PRO A 342 -4.41 -11.25 2.27
C PRO A 342 -5.78 -11.07 2.96
N PRO A 343 -6.06 -11.82 4.05
CA PRO A 343 -7.39 -11.82 4.68
C PRO A 343 -7.77 -10.50 5.36
N GLN A 344 -6.81 -9.59 5.58
CA GLN A 344 -7.04 -8.25 6.13
C GLN A 344 -7.37 -7.20 5.06
N THR A 345 -7.48 -7.59 3.78
CA THR A 345 -7.86 -6.68 2.69
C THR A 345 -9.27 -6.15 2.91
N ASP A 346 -9.43 -4.83 2.78
CA ASP A 346 -10.70 -4.16 3.04
C ASP A 346 -11.83 -4.67 2.12
N GLY A 347 -12.99 -4.97 2.74
CA GLY A 347 -14.16 -5.45 2.02
C GLY A 347 -14.04 -6.85 1.41
N PHE A 348 -12.92 -7.56 1.60
CA PHE A 348 -12.70 -8.89 1.03
C PHE A 348 -12.99 -10.01 2.04
N LYS A 349 -13.81 -10.99 1.63
CA LYS A 349 -14.05 -12.21 2.41
C LYS A 349 -13.12 -13.30 1.93
N SER A 350 -12.04 -13.55 2.68
CA SER A 350 -11.14 -14.66 2.37
C SER A 350 -11.80 -16.02 2.58
N HIS A 351 -11.38 -17.01 1.80
CA HIS A 351 -11.82 -18.40 1.96
C HIS A 351 -10.64 -19.31 2.30
N THR A 352 -10.93 -20.52 2.74
CA THR A 352 -9.92 -21.54 2.99
C THR A 352 -10.10 -22.65 1.98
N PRO A 353 -9.18 -22.85 1.01
CA PRO A 353 -9.27 -23.94 0.05
C PRO A 353 -9.23 -25.30 0.77
N GLU A 354 -9.93 -26.30 0.26
CA GLU A 354 -10.03 -27.62 0.90
C GLU A 354 -8.66 -28.22 1.23
N PHE A 355 -7.69 -28.15 0.31
CA PHE A 355 -6.36 -28.73 0.52
C PHE A 355 -5.58 -28.09 1.69
N ALA A 356 -5.94 -26.86 2.08
CA ALA A 356 -5.34 -26.19 3.24
C ALA A 356 -5.75 -26.83 4.55
N THR A 357 -6.94 -27.46 4.60
CA THR A 357 -7.46 -28.16 5.77
C THR A 357 -6.88 -29.56 5.95
N TRP A 358 -6.26 -30.12 4.91
CA TRP A 358 -5.69 -31.46 4.96
C TRP A 358 -4.42 -31.49 5.81
N ASN A 359 -4.21 -32.59 6.54
CA ASN A 359 -2.93 -32.83 7.19
C ASN A 359 -1.83 -33.10 6.15
N ARG A 360 -0.57 -33.03 6.59
CA ARG A 360 0.60 -33.19 5.72
C ARG A 360 0.57 -34.52 4.95
N HIS A 361 0.18 -35.61 5.58
CA HIS A 361 0.15 -36.95 4.96
C HIS A 361 -0.82 -36.96 3.78
N LYS A 362 -2.09 -36.55 4.00
CA LYS A 362 -3.11 -36.46 2.95
C LYS A 362 -2.69 -35.58 1.78
N ARG A 363 -2.05 -34.43 2.07
CA ARG A 363 -1.54 -33.56 1.00
C ARG A 363 -0.50 -34.24 0.13
N ILE A 364 0.48 -34.94 0.72
CA ILE A 364 1.54 -35.62 -0.01
C ILE A 364 0.98 -36.80 -0.82
N GLU A 365 0.11 -37.61 -0.22
CA GLU A 365 -0.58 -38.72 -0.89
C GLU A 365 -1.34 -38.22 -2.14
N LYS A 366 -2.15 -37.16 -1.96
CA LYS A 366 -2.90 -36.58 -3.07
C LYS A 366 -1.99 -35.98 -4.15
N ALA A 367 -0.86 -35.37 -3.77
CA ALA A 367 0.14 -34.86 -4.70
C ALA A 367 0.77 -35.99 -5.52
N GLN A 368 1.12 -37.12 -4.90
CA GLN A 368 1.67 -38.29 -5.58
C GLN A 368 0.66 -38.92 -6.54
N GLN A 369 -0.60 -39.04 -6.12
CA GLN A 369 -1.68 -39.53 -6.97
C GLN A 369 -1.83 -38.68 -8.23
N LEU A 370 -1.95 -37.35 -8.09
CA LEU A 370 -2.10 -36.41 -9.21
C LEU A 370 -0.93 -36.44 -10.17
N LEU A 371 0.30 -36.60 -9.63
CA LEU A 371 1.49 -36.67 -10.45
C LEU A 371 1.54 -37.97 -11.27
N SER A 372 1.16 -39.09 -10.65
CA SER A 372 1.04 -40.39 -11.34
C SER A 372 -0.04 -40.37 -12.44
N GLU A 373 -1.21 -39.76 -12.16
CA GLU A 373 -2.28 -39.55 -13.13
C GLU A 373 -1.84 -38.65 -14.31
N ALA A 374 -0.88 -37.74 -14.09
CA ALA A 374 -0.27 -36.92 -15.12
C ALA A 374 0.85 -37.65 -15.89
N GLY A 375 1.16 -38.91 -15.58
CA GLY A 375 2.12 -39.74 -16.27
C GLY A 375 3.57 -39.62 -15.78
N TYR A 376 3.78 -39.09 -14.58
CA TYR A 376 5.11 -38.97 -13.98
C TYR A 376 5.31 -39.99 -12.87
N ASP A 377 6.42 -40.74 -12.92
CA ASP A 377 6.80 -41.73 -11.93
C ASP A 377 8.34 -41.85 -11.83
N LYS A 378 8.84 -42.92 -11.20
CA LYS A 378 10.29 -43.19 -11.09
C LYS A 378 10.98 -43.41 -12.43
N SER A 379 10.27 -43.95 -13.43
CA SER A 379 10.82 -44.24 -14.78
C SER A 379 10.75 -43.02 -15.69
N ASN A 380 9.78 -42.12 -15.41
CA ASN A 380 9.59 -40.85 -16.12
C ASN A 380 9.48 -39.70 -15.08
N PRO A 381 10.59 -39.26 -14.46
CA PRO A 381 10.54 -38.25 -13.42
C PRO A 381 10.19 -36.87 -13.99
N LEU A 382 9.36 -36.13 -13.22
CA LEU A 382 9.03 -34.73 -13.52
C LEU A 382 10.31 -33.87 -13.51
N LYS A 383 10.60 -33.19 -14.63
CA LYS A 383 11.73 -32.26 -14.77
C LYS A 383 11.20 -30.83 -14.86
N LEU A 384 11.76 -29.90 -14.08
CA LEU A 384 11.29 -28.51 -13.98
C LEU A 384 12.47 -27.54 -13.96
N THR A 385 12.25 -26.37 -14.52
CA THR A 385 13.10 -25.18 -14.35
C THR A 385 12.43 -24.19 -13.40
N PHE A 386 13.13 -23.81 -12.33
CA PHE A 386 12.66 -22.88 -11.33
C PHE A 386 13.53 -21.63 -11.31
N THR A 387 13.01 -20.49 -11.76
CA THR A 387 13.74 -19.23 -11.87
C THR A 387 13.48 -18.33 -10.68
N VAL A 388 14.56 -17.83 -10.07
CA VAL A 388 14.55 -16.92 -8.93
C VAL A 388 15.62 -15.84 -9.08
N PRO A 389 15.46 -14.65 -8.47
CA PRO A 389 16.55 -13.68 -8.37
C PRO A 389 17.65 -14.18 -7.43
N THR A 390 18.85 -13.61 -7.56
CA THR A 390 20.03 -13.98 -6.74
C THR A 390 19.96 -13.54 -5.28
N PHE A 391 18.84 -13.01 -4.82
CA PHE A 391 18.67 -12.71 -3.40
C PHE A 391 18.77 -13.97 -2.55
N SER A 392 19.60 -13.93 -1.50
CA SER A 392 19.94 -15.10 -0.69
C SER A 392 18.72 -15.84 -0.12
N MET A 393 17.65 -15.10 0.26
CA MET A 393 16.44 -15.69 0.78
C MET A 393 15.62 -16.39 -0.31
N ASP A 394 15.50 -15.80 -1.51
CA ASP A 394 14.77 -16.42 -2.64
C ASP A 394 15.47 -17.72 -3.09
N VAL A 395 16.80 -17.71 -3.17
CA VAL A 395 17.59 -18.91 -3.47
C VAL A 395 17.40 -19.99 -2.40
N LYS A 396 17.43 -19.60 -1.12
CA LYS A 396 17.23 -20.54 0.00
C LYS A 396 15.82 -21.15 0.00
N MET A 397 14.80 -20.34 -0.25
CA MET A 397 13.40 -20.79 -0.39
C MET A 397 13.26 -21.77 -1.56
N ALA A 398 13.74 -21.42 -2.74
CA ALA A 398 13.70 -22.26 -3.94
C ALA A 398 14.42 -23.60 -3.73
N THR A 399 15.63 -23.58 -3.14
CA THR A 399 16.40 -24.79 -2.83
C THR A 399 15.64 -25.71 -1.86
N THR A 400 15.00 -25.13 -0.85
CA THR A 400 14.21 -25.90 0.12
C THR A 400 12.98 -26.53 -0.54
N MET A 401 12.26 -25.77 -1.37
CA MET A 401 11.10 -26.27 -2.12
C MET A 401 11.48 -27.39 -3.11
N ALA A 402 12.57 -27.19 -3.86
CA ALA A 402 13.11 -28.21 -4.75
C ALA A 402 13.47 -29.50 -3.99
N GLY A 403 14.05 -29.40 -2.79
CA GLY A 403 14.31 -30.51 -1.90
C GLY A 403 13.04 -31.25 -1.46
N MET A 404 11.96 -30.52 -1.17
CA MET A 404 10.65 -31.10 -0.85
C MET A 404 10.07 -31.86 -2.04
N TRP A 405 10.09 -31.30 -3.23
CA TRP A 405 9.61 -31.95 -4.46
C TRP A 405 10.44 -33.18 -4.82
N LYS A 406 11.77 -33.10 -4.70
CA LYS A 406 12.64 -34.25 -4.90
C LYS A 406 12.29 -35.39 -3.93
N SER A 407 12.20 -35.11 -2.64
CA SER A 407 11.97 -36.14 -1.61
C SER A 407 10.56 -36.71 -1.61
N ARG A 408 9.54 -35.91 -1.96
CA ARG A 408 8.12 -36.29 -1.87
C ARG A 408 7.54 -36.79 -3.17
N LEU A 409 8.02 -36.26 -4.31
CA LEU A 409 7.48 -36.50 -5.64
C LEU A 409 8.49 -37.15 -6.60
N GLY A 410 9.78 -37.26 -6.23
CA GLY A 410 10.83 -37.70 -7.15
C GLY A 410 11.18 -36.71 -8.25
N ALA A 411 10.71 -35.45 -8.14
CA ALA A 411 10.93 -34.43 -9.15
C ALA A 411 12.41 -33.98 -9.24
N GLN A 412 12.85 -33.65 -10.44
CA GLN A 412 14.17 -33.10 -10.73
C GLN A 412 14.02 -31.60 -11.07
N VAL A 413 14.53 -30.75 -10.21
CA VAL A 413 14.37 -29.29 -10.35
C VAL A 413 15.72 -28.63 -10.61
N THR A 414 15.82 -27.91 -11.73
CA THR A 414 16.94 -27.02 -12.03
C THR A 414 16.62 -25.62 -11.58
N ILE A 415 17.40 -25.09 -10.61
CA ILE A 415 17.22 -23.72 -10.13
C ILE A 415 18.05 -22.78 -11.01
N LYS A 416 17.38 -21.89 -11.73
CA LYS A 416 17.99 -20.84 -12.53
C LYS A 416 17.99 -19.55 -11.71
N GLN A 417 19.18 -19.07 -11.37
CA GLN A 417 19.38 -17.82 -10.63
C GLN A 417 19.72 -16.70 -11.62
N LEU A 418 19.01 -15.58 -11.51
CA LEU A 418 19.24 -14.40 -12.35
C LEU A 418 19.54 -13.19 -11.46
N GLU A 419 20.41 -12.32 -11.94
CA GLU A 419 20.64 -11.02 -11.33
C GLU A 419 19.30 -10.25 -11.30
N PRO A 420 18.95 -9.48 -10.23
CA PRO A 420 17.63 -8.88 -10.06
C PRO A 420 17.13 -8.08 -11.26
N LYS A 421 17.97 -7.23 -11.86
CA LYS A 421 17.58 -6.44 -13.03
C LYS A 421 17.23 -7.33 -14.24
N VAL A 422 17.97 -8.44 -14.43
CA VAL A 422 17.70 -9.41 -15.50
C VAL A 422 16.44 -10.22 -15.18
N PHE A 423 16.24 -10.56 -13.90
CA PHE A 423 15.06 -11.29 -13.44
C PHE A 423 13.77 -10.48 -13.70
N TYR A 424 13.73 -9.21 -13.28
CA TYR A 424 12.56 -8.35 -13.46
C TYR A 424 12.31 -7.92 -14.92
N ALA A 425 13.30 -8.06 -15.78
CA ALA A 425 13.15 -7.86 -17.23
C ALA A 425 12.81 -9.14 -18.01
N LEU A 426 12.58 -10.26 -17.31
CA LEU A 426 12.29 -11.56 -17.93
C LEU A 426 10.97 -11.53 -18.69
N LYS A 427 11.01 -11.76 -20.00
CA LYS A 427 9.80 -11.77 -20.85
C LYS A 427 9.18 -13.17 -20.98
N GLU A 428 9.98 -14.21 -20.83
CA GLU A 428 9.57 -15.60 -20.99
C GLU A 428 9.71 -16.35 -19.65
N PRO A 429 8.59 -16.54 -18.92
CA PRO A 429 8.61 -17.29 -17.67
C PRO A 429 8.98 -18.76 -17.92
N THR A 430 9.71 -19.35 -16.98
CA THR A 430 10.01 -20.79 -16.97
C THR A 430 8.84 -21.57 -16.38
N ASP A 431 9.01 -22.89 -16.13
CA ASP A 431 7.95 -23.70 -15.51
C ASP A 431 7.46 -23.10 -14.18
N ILE A 432 8.43 -22.61 -13.38
CA ILE A 432 8.15 -21.94 -12.09
C ILE A 432 8.98 -20.66 -12.04
N THR A 433 8.35 -19.54 -11.70
CA THR A 433 9.01 -18.24 -11.52
C THR A 433 8.63 -17.64 -10.18
N ARG A 434 9.61 -17.04 -9.47
CA ARG A 434 9.33 -16.33 -8.22
C ARG A 434 8.37 -15.18 -8.47
N GLY A 435 7.32 -15.09 -7.67
CA GLY A 435 6.33 -14.02 -7.69
C GLY A 435 6.10 -13.42 -6.30
N GLY A 436 5.34 -12.39 -6.27
CA GLY A 436 4.89 -11.70 -5.06
C GLY A 436 4.31 -10.34 -5.42
N TRP A 437 3.42 -9.85 -4.59
CA TRP A 437 2.79 -8.57 -4.78
C TRP A 437 2.58 -7.87 -3.44
N THR A 438 2.79 -6.59 -3.41
CA THR A 438 2.38 -5.71 -2.32
C THR A 438 1.26 -4.82 -2.86
N ALA A 439 0.20 -4.65 -2.10
CA ALA A 439 -0.94 -3.86 -2.54
C ALA A 439 -0.55 -2.43 -2.87
N ASP A 440 -1.01 -1.95 -4.01
CA ASP A 440 -0.93 -0.54 -4.39
C ASP A 440 -2.04 0.27 -3.72
N TYR A 441 -3.13 -0.41 -3.34
CA TYR A 441 -4.29 0.11 -2.62
C TYR A 441 -5.02 -1.03 -1.89
N ASN A 442 -5.72 -0.70 -0.80
CA ASN A 442 -6.37 -1.71 0.06
C ASN A 442 -7.70 -2.20 -0.53
N GLU A 443 -7.61 -3.01 -1.58
CA GLU A 443 -8.76 -3.64 -2.24
C GLU A 443 -8.28 -4.86 -3.04
N ALA A 444 -9.13 -5.90 -3.18
CA ALA A 444 -8.71 -7.21 -3.71
C ALA A 444 -8.26 -7.18 -5.18
N SER A 445 -8.75 -6.25 -5.98
CA SER A 445 -8.38 -6.13 -7.39
C SER A 445 -6.89 -5.88 -7.60
N THR A 446 -6.18 -5.24 -6.66
CA THR A 446 -4.73 -5.01 -6.77
C THR A 446 -3.93 -6.30 -6.97
N TRP A 447 -4.44 -7.44 -6.47
CA TRP A 447 -3.86 -8.77 -6.70
C TRP A 447 -4.51 -9.51 -7.86
N LEU A 448 -5.84 -9.40 -7.99
CA LEU A 448 -6.59 -10.21 -8.94
C LEU A 448 -6.46 -9.71 -10.38
N ASP A 449 -6.34 -8.40 -10.59
CA ASP A 449 -6.13 -7.81 -11.93
C ASP A 449 -4.79 -8.23 -12.57
N ILE A 450 -3.81 -8.68 -11.77
CA ILE A 450 -2.56 -9.26 -12.27
C ILE A 450 -2.83 -10.43 -13.22
N PHE A 451 -3.85 -11.26 -12.92
CA PHE A 451 -4.11 -12.54 -13.58
C PHE A 451 -5.17 -12.49 -14.69
N VAL A 452 -5.70 -11.31 -15.03
CA VAL A 452 -6.49 -11.17 -16.25
C VAL A 452 -5.62 -11.55 -17.46
N SER A 453 -6.23 -12.14 -18.49
CA SER A 453 -5.48 -12.69 -19.65
C SER A 453 -4.60 -11.66 -20.34
N SER A 454 -4.99 -10.37 -20.30
CA SER A 454 -4.23 -9.23 -20.83
C SER A 454 -3.29 -8.57 -19.80
N GLY A 455 -3.19 -9.10 -18.58
CA GLY A 455 -2.43 -8.50 -17.49
C GLY A 455 -0.93 -8.44 -17.78
N GLU A 456 -0.32 -7.27 -17.65
CA GLU A 456 1.10 -7.06 -17.94
C GLU A 456 2.00 -7.89 -17.01
N TYR A 457 1.58 -8.10 -15.77
CA TYR A 457 2.33 -8.87 -14.74
C TYR A 457 1.87 -10.33 -14.62
N ASN A 458 1.09 -10.84 -15.60
CA ASN A 458 0.60 -12.22 -15.61
C ASN A 458 1.70 -13.20 -16.05
N ASP A 459 2.74 -13.37 -15.24
CA ASP A 459 3.84 -14.28 -15.51
C ASP A 459 3.45 -15.76 -15.45
N SER A 460 2.26 -16.10 -14.94
CA SER A 460 1.69 -17.45 -15.06
C SER A 460 1.14 -17.77 -16.45
N ARG A 461 0.98 -16.76 -17.31
CA ARG A 461 0.28 -16.88 -18.60
C ARG A 461 -1.12 -17.47 -18.42
N TYR A 462 -1.76 -17.20 -17.27
CA TYR A 462 -3.11 -17.64 -16.99
C TYR A 462 -4.08 -17.00 -17.98
N ASN A 463 -4.90 -17.83 -18.60
CA ASN A 463 -5.86 -17.40 -19.62
C ASN A 463 -7.17 -18.13 -19.36
N ASN A 464 -8.13 -17.45 -18.77
CA ASN A 464 -9.44 -17.98 -18.44
C ASN A 464 -10.51 -16.91 -18.68
N PRO A 465 -11.31 -17.03 -19.75
CA PRO A 465 -12.35 -16.03 -20.09
C PRO A 465 -13.39 -15.80 -19.00
N GLN A 466 -13.68 -16.82 -18.17
CA GLN A 466 -14.62 -16.67 -17.05
C GLN A 466 -14.01 -15.82 -15.93
N TYR A 467 -12.72 -15.99 -15.69
CA TYR A 467 -11.97 -15.13 -14.76
C TYR A 467 -11.99 -13.68 -15.23
N ASP A 468 -11.68 -13.45 -16.51
CA ASP A 468 -11.68 -12.11 -17.11
C ASP A 468 -13.06 -11.44 -17.02
N GLU A 469 -14.14 -12.22 -17.26
CA GLU A 469 -15.52 -11.73 -17.11
C GLU A 469 -15.82 -11.33 -15.66
N LEU A 470 -15.43 -12.15 -14.67
CA LEU A 470 -15.61 -11.81 -13.24
C LEU A 470 -14.91 -10.50 -12.90
N MET A 471 -13.67 -10.33 -13.33
CA MET A 471 -12.87 -9.12 -13.08
C MET A 471 -13.44 -7.90 -13.82
N ALA A 472 -13.90 -8.03 -15.05
CA ALA A 472 -14.56 -6.95 -15.78
C ALA A 472 -15.85 -6.49 -15.09
N ARG A 473 -16.69 -7.44 -14.66
CA ARG A 473 -17.94 -7.14 -13.95
C ARG A 473 -17.69 -6.50 -12.57
N SER A 474 -16.62 -6.87 -11.89
CA SER A 474 -16.30 -6.32 -10.56
C SER A 474 -16.12 -4.80 -10.60
N LYS A 475 -15.61 -4.25 -11.69
CA LYS A 475 -15.37 -2.81 -11.88
C LYS A 475 -16.66 -1.97 -11.88
N THR A 476 -17.79 -2.55 -12.24
CA THR A 476 -19.07 -1.84 -12.33
C THR A 476 -19.96 -2.01 -11.09
N MET A 477 -19.52 -2.77 -10.08
CA MET A 477 -20.29 -3.04 -8.87
C MET A 477 -19.84 -2.18 -7.70
N SER A 478 -20.78 -1.67 -6.92
CA SER A 478 -20.50 -0.95 -5.66
C SER A 478 -19.93 -1.85 -4.55
N ASN A 479 -20.19 -3.16 -4.61
CA ASN A 479 -19.62 -4.16 -3.72
C ASN A 479 -19.23 -5.41 -4.52
N PRO A 480 -18.00 -5.49 -5.03
CA PRO A 480 -17.53 -6.59 -5.87
C PRO A 480 -17.04 -7.82 -5.09
N SER A 481 -17.14 -7.86 -3.76
CA SER A 481 -16.54 -8.87 -2.88
C SER A 481 -16.83 -10.32 -3.30
N GLU A 482 -18.05 -10.62 -3.72
CA GLU A 482 -18.42 -11.97 -4.16
C GLU A 482 -17.79 -12.35 -5.51
N LEU A 483 -17.61 -11.41 -6.42
CA LEU A 483 -16.94 -11.65 -7.70
C LEU A 483 -15.43 -11.88 -7.47
N TYR A 484 -14.82 -11.12 -6.58
CA TYR A 484 -13.42 -11.32 -6.20
C TYR A 484 -13.20 -12.68 -5.53
N LEU A 485 -14.12 -13.11 -4.67
CA LEU A 485 -14.06 -14.44 -4.05
C LEU A 485 -14.14 -15.54 -5.10
N GLN A 486 -15.02 -15.41 -6.09
CA GLN A 486 -15.15 -16.37 -7.20
C GLN A 486 -13.89 -16.38 -8.07
N ALA A 487 -13.36 -15.20 -8.42
CA ALA A 487 -12.12 -15.07 -9.21
C ALA A 487 -10.92 -15.71 -8.47
N GLU A 488 -10.71 -15.39 -7.19
CA GLU A 488 -9.65 -16.01 -6.40
C GLU A 488 -9.80 -17.53 -6.31
N SER A 489 -11.04 -18.01 -6.05
CA SER A 489 -11.31 -19.46 -5.97
C SER A 489 -10.94 -20.16 -7.28
N MET A 490 -11.31 -19.59 -8.42
CA MET A 490 -10.98 -20.11 -9.75
C MET A 490 -9.45 -20.13 -9.97
N LEU A 491 -8.74 -19.04 -9.66
CA LEU A 491 -7.28 -18.95 -9.77
C LEU A 491 -6.58 -20.03 -8.94
N ILE A 492 -7.06 -20.29 -7.72
CA ILE A 492 -6.52 -21.29 -6.80
C ILE A 492 -6.90 -22.70 -7.22
N GLU A 493 -8.11 -22.93 -7.73
CA GLU A 493 -8.52 -24.22 -8.27
C GLU A 493 -7.71 -24.60 -9.51
N ASP A 494 -7.45 -23.67 -10.39
CA ASP A 494 -6.58 -23.86 -11.56
C ASP A 494 -5.09 -23.90 -11.18
N MET A 495 -4.76 -23.55 -9.94
CA MET A 495 -3.40 -23.51 -9.40
C MET A 495 -2.43 -22.77 -10.34
N ALA A 496 -2.82 -21.62 -10.87
CA ALA A 496 -1.96 -20.79 -11.70
C ALA A 496 -0.76 -20.23 -10.92
N ILE A 497 -0.86 -20.21 -9.59
CA ILE A 497 0.19 -19.82 -8.66
C ILE A 497 0.30 -20.82 -7.51
N ILE A 498 1.44 -20.81 -6.84
CA ILE A 498 1.60 -21.46 -5.52
C ILE A 498 1.71 -20.35 -4.45
N PRO A 499 0.64 -20.01 -3.73
CA PRO A 499 0.73 -19.11 -2.58
C PRO A 499 1.61 -19.72 -1.48
N ILE A 500 2.48 -18.94 -0.86
CA ILE A 500 3.40 -19.45 0.17
C ILE A 500 3.18 -18.76 1.52
N TYR A 501 3.30 -17.43 1.57
CA TYR A 501 3.14 -16.68 2.81
C TYR A 501 2.78 -15.21 2.55
N ARG A 502 2.24 -14.58 3.55
CA ARG A 502 2.17 -13.12 3.67
C ARG A 502 3.14 -12.63 4.74
N PRO A 503 3.61 -11.39 4.67
CA PRO A 503 4.32 -10.77 5.78
C PRO A 503 3.49 -10.88 7.07
N GLY A 504 4.14 -11.16 8.16
CA GLY A 504 3.53 -11.09 9.49
C GLY A 504 3.56 -9.67 10.03
N ASN A 505 3.06 -9.51 11.25
CA ASN A 505 3.22 -8.26 11.97
C ASN A 505 4.70 -8.10 12.29
N ASP A 506 5.25 -6.93 11.96
CA ASP A 506 6.59 -6.59 12.40
C ASP A 506 6.56 -5.93 13.79
N GLN A 507 7.70 -5.85 14.44
CA GLN A 507 7.83 -5.26 15.76
C GLN A 507 8.94 -4.22 15.72
N TYR A 508 8.61 -3.03 16.14
CA TYR A 508 9.51 -1.88 16.28
C TYR A 508 9.71 -1.54 17.75
N LEU A 509 10.73 -0.80 18.05
CA LEU A 509 10.87 -0.16 19.34
C LEU A 509 10.52 1.32 19.21
N ILE A 510 9.66 1.79 20.10
CA ILE A 510 9.25 3.20 20.20
C ILE A 510 9.38 3.60 21.66
N LYS A 511 9.93 4.77 21.92
CA LYS A 511 10.06 5.30 23.28
C LYS A 511 8.68 5.40 23.95
N PRO A 512 8.52 5.01 25.23
CA PRO A 512 7.23 4.97 25.91
C PRO A 512 6.52 6.32 26.02
N TYR A 513 7.29 7.41 25.97
CA TYR A 513 6.76 8.77 26.00
C TYR A 513 6.18 9.22 24.65
N VAL A 514 6.47 8.55 23.54
CA VAL A 514 5.84 8.82 22.24
C VAL A 514 4.44 8.24 22.22
N GLY A 515 3.43 9.12 22.14
CA GLY A 515 2.03 8.75 22.04
C GLY A 515 1.48 9.00 20.63
N GLY A 516 0.33 8.37 20.31
CA GLY A 516 -0.33 8.56 19.01
C GLY A 516 0.35 7.91 17.81
N TYR A 517 1.51 7.29 18.00
CA TYR A 517 2.23 6.58 16.94
C TYR A 517 1.66 5.16 16.79
N GLU A 518 0.51 5.06 16.14
CA GLU A 518 -0.18 3.80 15.93
C GLU A 518 0.23 3.19 14.59
N LEU A 519 0.73 1.95 14.61
CA LEU A 519 1.25 1.21 13.46
C LEU A 519 0.23 0.19 12.93
N THR A 520 -1.05 0.50 13.04
CA THR A 520 -2.14 -0.43 12.72
C THR A 520 -2.65 -0.33 11.29
N ASN A 521 -2.24 0.70 10.54
CA ASN A 521 -2.58 0.86 9.14
C ASN A 521 -1.87 -0.23 8.29
N PRO A 522 -2.62 -1.10 7.59
CA PRO A 522 -2.04 -2.20 6.80
C PRO A 522 -1.30 -1.72 5.55
N GLU A 523 -1.54 -0.49 5.08
CA GLU A 523 -0.78 0.15 4.00
C GLU A 523 0.45 0.92 4.51
N SER A 524 0.75 0.83 5.82
CA SER A 524 1.87 1.52 6.46
C SER A 524 1.84 3.05 6.31
N SER A 525 0.66 3.63 6.09
CA SER A 525 0.46 5.07 5.97
C SER A 525 0.29 5.70 7.35
N TYR A 526 1.34 6.36 7.84
CA TYR A 526 1.37 6.96 9.16
C TYR A 526 1.58 8.47 9.06
N TYR A 527 0.76 9.24 9.80
CA TYR A 527 0.80 10.70 9.81
C TYR A 527 1.30 11.20 11.16
N ARG A 528 2.36 12.01 11.17
CA ARG A 528 2.96 12.57 12.40
C ARG A 528 2.10 13.63 13.06
N LYS A 529 1.08 14.16 12.36
CA LYS A 529 0.08 15.05 12.95
C LYS A 529 -0.69 14.43 14.14
N ASN A 530 -0.73 13.09 14.21
CA ASN A 530 -1.40 12.36 15.28
C ASN A 530 -0.48 12.03 16.47
N VAL A 531 0.80 12.37 16.38
CA VAL A 531 1.82 12.00 17.37
C VAL A 531 2.02 13.14 18.37
N TYR A 532 2.34 12.77 19.61
CA TYR A 532 2.62 13.69 20.71
C TYR A 532 3.66 13.10 21.67
N VAL A 533 4.32 13.96 22.45
CA VAL A 533 5.28 13.55 23.49
C VAL A 533 4.61 13.70 24.85
N LYS A 534 4.59 12.63 25.63
CA LYS A 534 4.12 12.60 27.02
C LYS A 534 5.24 13.06 27.97
N ALA A 535 4.90 13.70 29.06
CA ALA A 535 5.86 14.03 30.11
C ALA A 535 6.63 12.78 30.57
N HIS A 536 7.96 12.88 30.66
CA HIS A 536 8.86 11.76 30.95
C HIS A 536 10.11 12.21 31.70
#